data_6b35253a3871eb00390585d060d5c23b
#
_entry.id   6b35253a3871eb00390585d060d5c23b
#
_cell.length_a   1.000
_cell.length_b   1.000
_cell.length_c   1.000
_cell.angle_alpha   90.00
_cell.angle_beta   90.00
_cell.angle_gamma   90.00
#
_symmetry.space_group_name_H-M   'P 1'
#
loop_
_entity.id
_entity.type
_entity.pdbx_description
1 polymer ?
#
loop_
_entity_poly.entity_id
_entity_poly.type
_entity_poly.pdbx_seq_one_letter_code
_entity_poly.pdbx_strand_id
1 'polypeptide(L)'
;MKQFYRLAALFLVLLLLCGCAAGNGYGKPERKEGQDQYLTDPVPEGKPQPVEPQDVTVGDTEYTCTISISCASILEHMDLCDKEKVELVPEDGWLLKPVEVTFKQGQSVFDVLQQVCKDNKLHMEFSMTPIYNSAYIEGIGNLYEFDCGEVSGWMYKVNDWFPNYGCSRYQLQNGDIVEWEYTCELGKDIGGGYATGGDA
;
A
#
# COMPACT_ATOMS: atom_id res chain seq x y z
N MET A 1 14.09 62.68 -11.48
CA MET A 1 13.19 61.63 -11.92
C MET A 1 13.92 60.30 -12.27
N LYS A 2 14.96 60.29 -13.11
CA LYS A 2 15.66 59.02 -13.48
C LYS A 2 16.35 58.27 -12.34
N GLN A 3 16.80 58.94 -11.27
CA GLN A 3 17.38 58.26 -10.09
C GLN A 3 16.35 57.60 -9.21
N PHE A 4 15.14 58.16 -9.12
CA PHE A 4 14.03 57.60 -8.33
C PHE A 4 13.54 56.25 -8.89
N TYR A 5 13.46 56.11 -10.23
CA TYR A 5 13.09 54.85 -10.89
C TYR A 5 14.16 53.77 -10.76
N ARG A 6 15.44 54.13 -10.65
CA ARG A 6 16.55 53.17 -10.43
C ARG A 6 16.54 52.61 -9.02
N LEU A 7 16.23 53.45 -8.00
CA LEU A 7 16.09 52.99 -6.62
C LEU A 7 14.82 52.14 -6.44
N ALA A 8 13.72 52.52 -7.06
CA ALA A 8 12.46 51.72 -7.01
C ALA A 8 12.61 50.36 -7.72
N ALA A 9 13.32 50.28 -8.84
CA ALA A 9 13.63 49.06 -9.54
C ALA A 9 14.56 48.12 -8.74
N LEU A 10 15.56 48.69 -8.02
CA LEU A 10 16.42 47.89 -7.13
C LEU A 10 15.67 47.34 -5.93
N PHE A 11 14.73 48.11 -5.34
CA PHE A 11 13.89 47.65 -4.25
C PHE A 11 12.90 46.56 -4.68
N LEU A 12 12.35 46.63 -5.91
CA LEU A 12 11.46 45.62 -6.47
C LEU A 12 12.21 44.28 -6.74
N VAL A 13 13.45 44.36 -7.21
CA VAL A 13 14.33 43.18 -7.45
C VAL A 13 14.74 42.54 -6.13
N LEU A 14 15.00 43.32 -5.07
CA LEU A 14 15.27 42.77 -3.72
C LEU A 14 14.05 42.08 -3.11
N LEU A 15 12.83 42.59 -3.34
CA LEU A 15 11.59 41.96 -2.87
C LEU A 15 11.28 40.63 -3.61
N LEU A 16 11.69 40.52 -4.87
CA LEU A 16 11.55 39.28 -5.63
C LEU A 16 12.58 38.19 -5.24
N LEU A 17 13.70 38.57 -4.65
CA LEU A 17 14.70 37.61 -4.14
C LEU A 17 14.39 37.10 -2.72
N CYS A 18 13.54 37.77 -1.97
CA CYS A 18 13.08 37.30 -0.63
C CYS A 18 11.84 36.39 -0.70
N GLY A 19 11.24 36.18 -1.88
CA GLY A 19 10.01 35.39 -2.06
C GLY A 19 10.19 33.89 -2.26
N CYS A 20 11.41 33.35 -2.25
CA CYS A 20 11.67 31.92 -2.51
C CYS A 20 12.08 31.12 -1.27
N ALA A 21 11.61 31.49 -0.07
CA ALA A 21 11.87 30.74 1.16
C ALA A 21 10.60 30.34 1.91
N ALA A 22 9.45 30.31 1.23
CA ALA A 22 8.29 29.59 1.72
C ALA A 22 8.16 28.27 0.96
N GLY A 23 9.19 27.41 1.08
CA GLY A 23 9.01 26.02 0.82
C GLY A 23 7.95 25.51 1.78
N ASN A 24 6.78 25.10 1.27
CA ASN A 24 5.90 24.21 1.99
C ASN A 24 6.69 22.93 2.24
N GLY A 25 7.51 22.95 3.28
CA GLY A 25 8.07 21.77 3.86
C GLY A 25 6.91 21.01 4.47
N TYR A 26 6.33 20.10 3.73
CA TYR A 26 5.78 18.92 4.37
C TYR A 26 6.96 18.29 5.08
N GLY A 27 7.10 18.61 6.37
CA GLY A 27 8.14 18.07 7.21
C GLY A 27 8.10 16.55 7.07
N LYS A 28 9.27 15.94 6.85
CA LYS A 28 9.36 14.48 6.91
C LYS A 28 8.71 14.08 8.24
N PRO A 29 7.72 13.14 8.25
CA PRO A 29 7.08 12.78 9.51
C PRO A 29 8.13 12.38 10.53
N GLU A 30 7.94 12.81 11.78
CA GLU A 30 8.83 12.45 12.87
C GLU A 30 8.76 10.93 13.07
N ARG A 31 9.91 10.29 13.05
CA ARG A 31 10.01 8.84 13.29
C ARG A 31 9.83 8.58 14.79
N LYS A 32 8.93 7.64 15.12
CA LYS A 32 8.75 7.17 16.50
C LYS A 32 9.95 6.31 16.93
N GLU A 33 10.16 6.18 18.24
CA GLU A 33 11.20 5.29 18.78
C GLU A 33 10.94 3.84 18.33
N GLY A 34 11.99 3.19 17.83
CA GLY A 34 11.94 1.82 17.34
C GLY A 34 11.54 1.65 15.87
N GLN A 35 11.04 2.68 15.20
CA GLN A 35 10.74 2.60 13.77
C GLN A 35 12.01 2.59 12.91
N ASP A 36 11.96 1.86 11.79
CA ASP A 36 13.02 1.90 10.78
C ASP A 36 13.05 3.24 10.01
N GLN A 37 13.95 3.37 9.02
CA GLN A 37 14.08 4.59 8.22
C GLN A 37 12.86 4.88 7.34
N TYR A 38 11.99 3.93 7.13
CA TYR A 38 10.76 4.01 6.34
C TYR A 38 9.49 3.91 7.21
N LEU A 39 9.61 4.32 8.46
CA LEU A 39 8.52 4.44 9.44
C LEU A 39 7.82 3.11 9.78
N THR A 40 8.45 1.96 9.49
CA THR A 40 7.92 0.67 9.90
C THR A 40 8.09 0.50 11.41
N ASP A 41 7.00 0.22 12.10
CA ASP A 41 7.03 -0.16 13.51
C ASP A 41 7.78 -1.49 13.70
N PRO A 42 8.32 -1.77 14.89
CA PRO A 42 9.01 -3.03 15.14
C PRO A 42 8.17 -4.24 14.76
N VAL A 43 8.76 -5.12 13.97
CA VAL A 43 8.10 -6.37 13.55
C VAL A 43 8.16 -7.35 14.72
N PRO A 44 7.05 -8.05 15.04
CA PRO A 44 7.03 -9.04 16.11
C PRO A 44 8.10 -10.12 15.95
N GLU A 45 8.61 -10.64 17.08
CA GLU A 45 9.61 -11.72 17.09
C GLU A 45 9.10 -12.96 16.32
N GLY A 46 9.93 -13.54 15.48
CA GLY A 46 9.60 -14.70 14.66
C GLY A 46 8.82 -14.40 13.38
N LYS A 47 8.46 -13.14 13.14
CA LYS A 47 7.84 -12.75 11.85
C LYS A 47 8.88 -12.26 10.85
N PRO A 48 8.65 -12.45 9.52
CA PRO A 48 9.55 -11.98 8.49
C PRO A 48 9.80 -10.47 8.59
N GLN A 49 11.08 -10.08 8.51
CA GLN A 49 11.47 -8.68 8.53
C GLN A 49 11.31 -8.07 7.13
N PRO A 50 10.94 -6.79 7.02
CA PRO A 50 10.85 -6.12 5.73
C PRO A 50 12.22 -6.05 5.06
N VAL A 51 12.23 -6.23 3.75
CA VAL A 51 13.42 -6.01 2.92
C VAL A 51 13.31 -4.70 2.16
N GLU A 52 14.44 -4.18 1.70
CA GLU A 52 14.44 -3.02 0.82
C GLU A 52 14.37 -3.52 -0.64
N PRO A 53 13.29 -3.20 -1.40
CA PRO A 53 13.09 -3.77 -2.73
C PRO A 53 14.27 -3.57 -3.69
N GLN A 54 14.98 -2.44 -3.59
CA GLN A 54 16.14 -2.13 -4.42
C GLN A 54 17.37 -2.98 -4.09
N ASP A 55 17.42 -3.61 -2.92
CA ASP A 55 18.56 -4.43 -2.46
C ASP A 55 18.33 -5.93 -2.68
N VAL A 56 17.12 -6.30 -3.14
CA VAL A 56 16.75 -7.69 -3.41
C VAL A 56 17.20 -8.11 -4.80
N THR A 57 17.82 -9.27 -4.90
CA THR A 57 18.13 -9.91 -6.18
C THR A 57 17.19 -11.08 -6.40
N VAL A 58 16.44 -11.04 -7.50
CA VAL A 58 15.59 -12.16 -7.92
C VAL A 58 16.47 -13.26 -8.48
N GLY A 59 16.38 -14.45 -7.89
CA GLY A 59 17.12 -15.65 -8.30
C GLY A 59 16.42 -16.42 -9.42
N ASP A 60 17.01 -17.56 -9.80
CA ASP A 60 16.43 -18.46 -10.81
C ASP A 60 15.61 -19.61 -10.20
N THR A 61 15.71 -19.82 -8.88
CA THR A 61 14.98 -20.88 -8.18
C THR A 61 13.48 -20.58 -8.19
N GLU A 62 12.70 -21.54 -8.66
CA GLU A 62 11.24 -21.47 -8.65
C GLU A 62 10.69 -21.95 -7.31
N TYR A 63 9.76 -21.19 -6.77
CA TYR A 63 8.96 -21.47 -5.59
C TYR A 63 7.49 -21.46 -5.95
N THR A 64 6.64 -21.98 -5.06
CA THR A 64 5.19 -21.86 -5.15
C THR A 64 4.61 -21.19 -3.93
N CYS A 65 3.50 -20.48 -4.11
CA CYS A 65 2.65 -19.99 -3.03
C CYS A 65 1.19 -20.15 -3.43
N THR A 66 0.31 -20.12 -2.45
CA THR A 66 -1.13 -19.98 -2.69
C THR A 66 -1.49 -18.52 -2.56
N ILE A 67 -2.26 -17.97 -3.52
CA ILE A 67 -2.75 -16.60 -3.44
C ILE A 67 -4.26 -16.57 -3.66
N SER A 68 -4.94 -15.66 -2.94
CA SER A 68 -6.37 -15.37 -3.11
C SER A 68 -6.64 -13.87 -2.98
N ILE A 69 -7.77 -13.41 -3.54
CA ILE A 69 -8.22 -12.01 -3.46
C ILE A 69 -9.71 -12.01 -3.13
N SER A 70 -10.07 -11.50 -1.95
CA SER A 70 -11.42 -11.48 -1.42
C SER A 70 -11.89 -10.06 -1.09
N CYS A 71 -13.14 -9.78 -1.41
CA CYS A 71 -13.87 -8.59 -0.95
C CYS A 71 -15.11 -9.01 -0.13
N ALA A 72 -15.05 -10.16 0.53
CA ALA A 72 -16.20 -10.73 1.26
C ALA A 72 -16.69 -9.85 2.40
N SER A 73 -15.81 -9.06 3.04
CA SER A 73 -16.20 -8.10 4.09
C SER A 73 -17.25 -7.09 3.59
N ILE A 74 -17.20 -6.72 2.31
CA ILE A 74 -18.18 -5.80 1.71
C ILE A 74 -19.60 -6.37 1.78
N LEU A 75 -19.78 -7.70 1.69
CA LEU A 75 -21.09 -8.33 1.74
C LEU A 75 -21.84 -8.08 3.06
N GLU A 76 -21.09 -7.84 4.15
CA GLU A 76 -21.65 -7.49 5.47
C GLU A 76 -21.81 -5.97 5.64
N HIS A 77 -21.27 -5.17 4.71
CA HIS A 77 -21.20 -3.72 4.75
C HIS A 77 -21.69 -3.05 3.45
N MET A 78 -22.61 -3.71 2.72
CA MET A 78 -23.12 -3.24 1.44
C MET A 78 -23.76 -1.84 1.50
N ASP A 79 -24.26 -1.44 2.66
CA ASP A 79 -24.82 -0.11 2.90
C ASP A 79 -23.78 1.01 2.92
N LEU A 80 -22.50 0.68 3.14
CA LEU A 80 -21.37 1.61 3.07
C LEU A 80 -20.80 1.73 1.67
N CYS A 81 -21.13 0.78 0.78
CA CYS A 81 -20.53 0.70 -0.54
C CYS A 81 -21.16 1.72 -1.51
N ASP A 82 -20.32 2.38 -2.29
CA ASP A 82 -20.78 3.27 -3.35
C ASP A 82 -21.67 2.50 -4.34
N LYS A 83 -22.81 3.08 -4.68
CA LYS A 83 -23.83 2.42 -5.50
C LYS A 83 -23.31 1.91 -6.85
N GLU A 84 -22.32 2.61 -7.40
CA GLU A 84 -21.69 2.27 -8.68
C GLU A 84 -20.71 1.08 -8.54
N LYS A 85 -20.35 0.73 -7.31
CA LYS A 85 -19.40 -0.35 -7.00
C LYS A 85 -20.07 -1.65 -6.58
N VAL A 86 -21.34 -1.58 -6.13
CA VAL A 86 -22.12 -2.73 -5.67
C VAL A 86 -22.13 -3.87 -6.69
N GLU A 87 -22.28 -3.55 -7.98
CA GLU A 87 -22.31 -4.55 -9.06
C GLU A 87 -20.96 -5.24 -9.32
N LEU A 88 -19.86 -4.68 -8.79
CA LEU A 88 -18.50 -5.24 -8.91
C LEU A 88 -18.21 -6.27 -7.83
N VAL A 89 -19.01 -6.33 -6.77
CA VAL A 89 -18.83 -7.25 -5.65
C VAL A 89 -19.44 -8.60 -6.02
N PRO A 90 -18.63 -9.68 -6.16
CA PRO A 90 -19.16 -11.00 -6.44
C PRO A 90 -20.06 -11.51 -5.29
N GLU A 91 -21.10 -12.28 -5.59
CA GLU A 91 -22.01 -12.83 -4.59
C GLU A 91 -21.32 -13.70 -3.52
N ASP A 92 -20.20 -14.32 -3.86
CA ASP A 92 -19.39 -15.12 -2.96
C ASP A 92 -18.16 -14.37 -2.40
N GLY A 93 -18.02 -13.08 -2.71
CA GLY A 93 -16.96 -12.22 -2.22
C GLY A 93 -15.56 -12.47 -2.80
N TRP A 94 -15.40 -13.35 -3.80
CA TRP A 94 -14.10 -13.70 -4.35
C TRP A 94 -13.85 -13.03 -5.71
N LEU A 95 -12.85 -12.16 -5.78
CA LEU A 95 -12.28 -11.72 -7.07
C LEU A 95 -11.34 -12.79 -7.64
N LEU A 96 -10.63 -13.50 -6.76
CA LEU A 96 -9.82 -14.67 -7.09
C LEU A 96 -9.87 -15.67 -5.94
N LYS A 97 -10.40 -16.86 -6.21
CA LYS A 97 -10.35 -17.97 -5.25
C LYS A 97 -8.91 -18.47 -5.07
N PRO A 98 -8.58 -19.12 -3.95
CA PRO A 98 -7.24 -19.63 -3.70
C PRO A 98 -6.70 -20.43 -4.88
N VAL A 99 -5.55 -20.03 -5.40
CA VAL A 99 -4.85 -20.68 -6.51
C VAL A 99 -3.35 -20.77 -6.20
N GLU A 100 -2.75 -21.92 -6.54
CA GLU A 100 -1.31 -22.07 -6.46
C GLU A 100 -0.65 -21.40 -7.67
N VAL A 101 0.39 -20.64 -7.42
CA VAL A 101 1.17 -19.94 -8.44
C VAL A 101 2.65 -20.14 -8.24
N THR A 102 3.40 -20.18 -9.35
CA THR A 102 4.86 -20.24 -9.32
C THR A 102 5.46 -18.84 -9.36
N PHE A 103 6.48 -18.61 -8.56
CA PHE A 103 7.23 -17.37 -8.52
C PHE A 103 8.73 -17.66 -8.34
N LYS A 104 9.59 -16.66 -8.54
CA LYS A 104 11.03 -16.80 -8.36
C LYS A 104 11.47 -16.36 -6.98
N GLN A 105 12.46 -17.06 -6.43
CA GLN A 105 13.11 -16.66 -5.18
C GLN A 105 13.50 -15.17 -5.23
N GLY A 106 13.13 -14.41 -4.20
CA GLY A 106 13.38 -12.98 -4.12
C GLY A 106 12.20 -12.11 -4.56
N GLN A 107 11.17 -12.68 -5.19
CA GLN A 107 9.96 -11.93 -5.49
C GLN A 107 9.14 -11.64 -4.22
N SER A 108 8.49 -10.50 -4.22
CA SER A 108 7.66 -10.00 -3.12
C SER A 108 6.18 -10.39 -3.29
N VAL A 109 5.38 -10.15 -2.25
CA VAL A 109 3.91 -10.22 -2.34
C VAL A 109 3.37 -9.33 -3.44
N PHE A 110 3.96 -8.15 -3.64
CA PHE A 110 3.57 -7.23 -4.72
C PHE A 110 3.83 -7.82 -6.11
N ASP A 111 5.00 -8.44 -6.34
CA ASP A 111 5.33 -9.03 -7.64
C ASP A 111 4.35 -10.13 -8.02
N VAL A 112 4.00 -10.99 -7.05
CA VAL A 112 3.05 -12.07 -7.28
C VAL A 112 1.63 -11.55 -7.47
N LEU A 113 1.20 -10.51 -6.74
CA LEU A 113 -0.08 -9.86 -6.97
C LEU A 113 -0.18 -9.30 -8.40
N GLN A 114 0.86 -8.60 -8.88
CA GLN A 114 0.89 -8.07 -10.25
C GLN A 114 0.77 -9.18 -11.29
N GLN A 115 1.52 -10.27 -11.10
CA GLN A 115 1.46 -11.43 -11.99
C GLN A 115 0.03 -12.00 -12.05
N VAL A 116 -0.56 -12.26 -10.90
CA VAL A 116 -1.88 -12.89 -10.78
C VAL A 116 -2.98 -11.99 -11.34
N CYS A 117 -2.96 -10.70 -11.04
CA CYS A 117 -3.92 -9.74 -11.60
C CYS A 117 -3.83 -9.70 -13.13
N LYS A 118 -2.62 -9.67 -13.68
CA LYS A 118 -2.41 -9.70 -15.14
C LYS A 118 -2.93 -10.99 -15.77
N ASP A 119 -2.60 -12.14 -15.19
CA ASP A 119 -2.96 -13.45 -15.75
C ASP A 119 -4.48 -13.71 -15.71
N ASN A 120 -5.16 -13.16 -14.68
CA ASN A 120 -6.61 -13.27 -14.51
C ASN A 120 -7.39 -12.07 -15.07
N LYS A 121 -6.71 -11.09 -15.72
CA LYS A 121 -7.31 -9.87 -16.28
C LYS A 121 -8.07 -9.04 -15.23
N LEU A 122 -7.63 -9.09 -14.00
CA LEU A 122 -8.10 -8.21 -12.93
C LEU A 122 -7.40 -6.86 -13.05
N HIS A 123 -8.19 -5.80 -13.07
CA HIS A 123 -7.64 -4.46 -12.99
C HIS A 123 -6.95 -4.27 -11.63
N MET A 124 -5.78 -3.65 -11.62
CA MET A 124 -5.05 -3.35 -10.40
C MET A 124 -4.41 -1.97 -10.54
N GLU A 125 -4.54 -1.14 -9.51
CA GLU A 125 -3.90 0.17 -9.45
C GLU A 125 -3.11 0.30 -8.15
N PHE A 126 -1.95 0.95 -8.24
CA PHE A 126 -1.06 1.15 -7.10
C PHE A 126 -0.21 2.40 -7.29
N SER A 127 0.28 2.95 -6.20
CA SER A 127 1.30 4.00 -6.20
C SER A 127 2.54 3.56 -5.42
N MET A 128 3.69 4.10 -5.80
CA MET A 128 4.92 3.93 -5.00
C MET A 128 4.97 5.03 -3.94
N THR A 129 5.08 4.65 -2.69
CA THR A 129 5.12 5.56 -1.55
C THR A 129 6.55 5.67 -1.02
N PRO A 130 7.35 6.69 -1.44
CA PRO A 130 8.78 6.77 -1.12
C PRO A 130 9.08 6.82 0.38
N ILE A 131 8.17 7.38 1.17
CA ILE A 131 8.33 7.50 2.62
C ILE A 131 8.30 6.15 3.34
N TYR A 132 7.55 5.19 2.79
CA TYR A 132 7.47 3.82 3.29
C TYR A 132 8.30 2.84 2.45
N ASN A 133 8.94 3.33 1.38
CA ASN A 133 9.68 2.53 0.39
C ASN A 133 8.89 1.32 -0.11
N SER A 134 7.61 1.50 -0.35
CA SER A 134 6.72 0.39 -0.69
C SER A 134 5.65 0.77 -1.71
N ALA A 135 5.15 -0.25 -2.40
CA ALA A 135 3.92 -0.16 -3.18
C ALA A 135 2.71 -0.09 -2.23
N TYR A 136 1.83 0.85 -2.50
CA TYR A 136 0.51 0.99 -1.90
C TYR A 136 -0.54 0.57 -2.93
N ILE A 137 -1.38 -0.39 -2.59
CA ILE A 137 -2.43 -0.91 -3.48
C ILE A 137 -3.66 -0.05 -3.33
N GLU A 138 -3.99 0.71 -4.37
CA GLU A 138 -5.13 1.61 -4.42
C GLU A 138 -6.42 0.88 -4.78
N GLY A 139 -6.34 -0.12 -5.68
CA GLY A 139 -7.52 -0.87 -6.11
C GLY A 139 -7.20 -2.21 -6.75
N ILE A 140 -8.12 -3.17 -6.59
CA ILE A 140 -8.11 -4.48 -7.28
C ILE A 140 -9.53 -4.75 -7.79
N GLY A 141 -9.67 -5.19 -9.05
CA GLY A 141 -10.97 -5.52 -9.64
C GLY A 141 -11.92 -4.33 -9.76
N ASN A 142 -11.39 -3.11 -9.87
CA ASN A 142 -12.11 -1.82 -9.84
C ASN A 142 -12.80 -1.50 -8.50
N LEU A 143 -12.46 -2.22 -7.43
CA LEU A 143 -12.79 -1.84 -6.05
C LEU A 143 -11.58 -1.13 -5.45
N TYR A 144 -11.75 0.15 -5.11
CA TYR A 144 -10.71 1.04 -4.62
C TYR A 144 -10.83 1.29 -3.13
N GLU A 145 -9.78 1.82 -2.54
CA GLU A 145 -9.85 2.42 -1.21
C GLU A 145 -10.97 3.47 -1.18
N PHE A 146 -11.67 3.54 -0.05
CA PHE A 146 -12.80 4.44 0.22
C PHE A 146 -14.10 4.14 -0.55
N ASP A 147 -14.14 3.17 -1.44
CA ASP A 147 -15.37 2.80 -2.18
C ASP A 147 -16.47 2.23 -1.27
N CYS A 148 -16.12 1.63 -0.13
CA CYS A 148 -17.07 1.01 0.81
C CYS A 148 -16.84 1.51 2.25
N GLY A 149 -16.80 2.84 2.40
CA GLY A 149 -16.60 3.53 3.67
C GLY A 149 -15.28 4.30 3.75
N GLU A 150 -15.25 5.35 4.61
CA GLU A 150 -14.14 6.32 4.70
C GLU A 150 -12.77 5.72 5.08
N VAL A 151 -12.75 4.50 5.60
CA VAL A 151 -11.52 3.80 6.04
C VAL A 151 -11.37 2.44 5.35
N SER A 152 -12.09 2.25 4.25
CA SER A 152 -12.03 1.00 3.49
C SER A 152 -10.82 0.94 2.58
N GLY A 153 -10.37 -0.27 2.25
CA GLY A 153 -9.22 -0.47 1.36
C GLY A 153 -8.71 -1.90 1.36
N TRP A 154 -7.58 -2.12 0.71
CA TRP A 154 -6.97 -3.42 0.57
C TRP A 154 -5.87 -3.67 1.60
N MET A 155 -5.93 -4.82 2.24
CA MET A 155 -4.90 -5.33 3.14
C MET A 155 -4.42 -6.71 2.67
N TYR A 156 -3.20 -7.07 3.02
CA TYR A 156 -2.67 -8.40 2.75
C TYR A 156 -2.24 -9.10 4.04
N LYS A 157 -2.43 -10.41 4.07
CA LYS A 157 -1.83 -11.26 5.11
C LYS A 157 -1.06 -12.40 4.47
N VAL A 158 -0.08 -12.90 5.18
CA VAL A 158 0.72 -14.07 4.79
C VAL A 158 0.78 -15.02 5.98
N ASN A 159 0.34 -16.26 5.76
CA ASN A 159 0.30 -17.29 6.80
C ASN A 159 -0.44 -16.79 8.06
N ASP A 160 -1.65 -16.30 7.89
CA ASP A 160 -2.54 -15.76 8.94
C ASP A 160 -1.99 -14.54 9.71
N TRP A 161 -0.98 -13.85 9.17
CA TRP A 161 -0.45 -12.64 9.78
C TRP A 161 -0.54 -11.45 8.82
N PHE A 162 -1.10 -10.32 9.29
CA PHE A 162 -1.09 -9.05 8.57
C PHE A 162 0.19 -8.30 8.89
N PRO A 163 1.13 -8.16 7.92
CA PRO A 163 2.35 -7.38 8.11
C PRO A 163 2.05 -5.89 8.31
N ASN A 164 2.82 -5.25 9.18
CA ASN A 164 2.74 -3.81 9.44
C ASN A 164 3.66 -3.01 8.50
N TYR A 165 3.95 -3.54 7.31
CA TYR A 165 4.74 -2.89 6.26
C TYR A 165 4.19 -3.26 4.88
N GLY A 166 4.58 -2.47 3.86
CA GLY A 166 3.99 -2.61 2.53
C GLY A 166 4.43 -3.88 1.78
N CYS A 167 3.55 -4.35 0.90
CA CYS A 167 3.62 -5.65 0.22
C CYS A 167 4.86 -5.86 -0.66
N SER A 168 5.48 -4.80 -1.18
CA SER A 168 6.72 -4.90 -1.96
C SER A 168 7.96 -5.13 -1.09
N ARG A 169 7.83 -4.97 0.24
CA ARG A 169 8.89 -5.24 1.22
C ARG A 169 8.77 -6.62 1.87
N TYR A 170 7.69 -7.36 1.59
CA TYR A 170 7.53 -8.75 2.06
C TYR A 170 8.09 -9.71 1.01
N GLN A 171 9.22 -10.34 1.32
CA GLN A 171 9.85 -11.34 0.45
C GLN A 171 9.23 -12.72 0.69
N LEU A 172 8.56 -13.26 -0.33
CA LEU A 172 7.86 -14.54 -0.24
C LEU A 172 8.83 -15.72 -0.08
N GLN A 173 8.37 -16.73 0.65
CA GLN A 173 9.01 -18.01 0.81
C GLN A 173 8.20 -19.13 0.14
N ASN A 174 8.86 -20.24 -0.16
CA ASN A 174 8.18 -21.38 -0.77
C ASN A 174 7.10 -21.94 0.17
N GLY A 175 5.89 -22.07 -0.35
CA GLY A 175 4.73 -22.59 0.38
C GLY A 175 3.94 -21.53 1.15
N ASP A 176 4.27 -20.24 1.04
CA ASP A 176 3.48 -19.19 1.66
C ASP A 176 2.03 -19.16 1.17
N ILE A 177 1.12 -18.79 2.07
CA ILE A 177 -0.29 -18.53 1.76
C ILE A 177 -0.51 -17.03 1.84
N VAL A 178 -0.81 -16.41 0.70
CA VAL A 178 -1.06 -14.97 0.55
C VAL A 178 -2.55 -14.73 0.35
N GLU A 179 -3.12 -13.88 1.18
CA GLU A 179 -4.54 -13.51 1.07
C GLU A 179 -4.64 -11.99 1.01
N TRP A 180 -5.23 -11.48 -0.07
CA TRP A 180 -5.62 -10.09 -0.19
C TRP A 180 -7.07 -9.95 0.23
N GLU A 181 -7.33 -9.07 1.18
CA GLU A 181 -8.66 -8.86 1.75
C GLU A 181 -9.03 -7.38 1.70
N TYR A 182 -10.24 -7.12 1.22
CA TYR A 182 -10.82 -5.79 1.33
C TYR A 182 -11.38 -5.61 2.75
N THR A 183 -11.09 -4.47 3.37
CA THR A 183 -11.63 -4.10 4.69
C THR A 183 -12.53 -2.88 4.57
N CYS A 184 -13.63 -2.85 5.30
CA CYS A 184 -14.50 -1.70 5.45
C CYS A 184 -14.23 -0.92 6.76
N GLU A 185 -13.50 -1.52 7.73
CA GLU A 185 -13.28 -1.00 9.07
C GLU A 185 -11.80 -0.91 9.46
N LEU A 186 -10.92 -0.51 8.53
CA LEU A 186 -9.48 -0.37 8.77
C LEU A 186 -8.86 -1.66 9.34
N GLY A 187 -9.22 -2.81 8.77
CA GLY A 187 -8.70 -4.12 9.15
C GLY A 187 -9.42 -4.81 10.30
N LYS A 188 -10.30 -4.14 11.05
CA LYS A 188 -10.98 -4.73 12.22
C LYS A 188 -11.94 -5.84 11.82
N ASP A 189 -12.70 -5.63 10.77
CA ASP A 189 -13.65 -6.56 10.17
C ASP A 189 -13.03 -7.85 9.60
N ILE A 190 -11.72 -7.82 9.32
CA ILE A 190 -10.95 -8.96 8.80
C ILE A 190 -9.88 -9.48 9.79
N GLY A 191 -9.84 -8.95 11.02
CA GLY A 191 -8.88 -9.38 12.06
C GLY A 191 -7.47 -8.79 11.93
N GLY A 192 -7.29 -7.80 11.07
CA GLY A 192 -6.00 -7.13 10.78
C GLY A 192 -5.84 -5.75 11.43
N GLY A 193 -6.75 -5.30 12.29
CA GLY A 193 -6.76 -3.96 12.87
C GLY A 193 -5.45 -3.57 13.57
N TYR A 194 -4.75 -4.52 14.17
CA TYR A 194 -3.45 -4.28 14.84
C TYR A 194 -2.35 -3.83 13.85
N ALA A 195 -2.42 -4.23 12.58
CA ALA A 195 -1.40 -3.88 11.57
C ALA A 195 -1.48 -2.41 11.14
N THR A 196 -2.61 -1.75 11.38
CA THR A 196 -2.86 -0.35 11.03
C THR A 196 -2.62 0.62 12.19
N GLY A 197 -2.11 0.11 13.32
CA GLY A 197 -1.88 0.91 14.54
C GLY A 197 -3.14 1.16 15.36
N GLY A 198 -4.23 0.46 15.07
CA GLY A 198 -5.42 0.40 15.91
C GLY A 198 -5.19 -0.54 17.10
N ASP A 199 -5.84 -0.26 18.23
CA ASP A 199 -5.91 -1.22 19.34
C ASP A 199 -6.67 -2.47 18.88
N ALA A 200 -6.10 -3.65 19.17
CA ALA A 200 -6.69 -4.96 18.86
C ALA A 200 -7.95 -5.20 19.67
#